data_f1aabdc39e4e4d19cb1b20e36de75332
#
_entry.id   f1aabdc39e4e4d19cb1b20e36de75332
#
_cell.length_a   1.000
_cell.length_b   1.000
_cell.length_c   1.000
_cell.angle_alpha   90.00
_cell.angle_beta   90.00
_cell.angle_gamma   90.00
#
_symmetry.space_group_name_H-M   'P 1'
#
loop_
_entity.id
_entity.type
_entity.pdbx_description
1 polymer ?
#
loop_
_entity_poly.entity_id
_entity_poly.type
_entity_poly.pdbx_seq_one_letter_code
_entity_poly.pdbx_strand_id
1 'polypeptide(L)'
;MQAEFARRKTLGKAYSGKSVLSAKLVCEDCGAFFGPKVWHSTDQYRRTIWQCNGKFANVERCHTPVVDTETIQRLFIKAYNLMMQDRVQIIKQCEAWRARLMDFGTLDADIERQLEETQVVAELVKAAVKENASTAQSQEAYLKKYEALTERYEKAAAELERLQSLRTARSHQDKKMALYIRTLKKQPEVMHDWNDTIWTVMVEKAIVHRSGEITFVFQNGTEIKTVL
;
A
#
# COMPACT_ATOMS: atom_id res chain seq x y z
N MET A 1 -7.04 3.56 12.10
CA MET A 1 -8.34 3.46 11.42
C MET A 1 -8.35 4.23 10.09
N GLN A 2 -8.03 5.53 10.04
CA GLN A 2 -8.01 6.33 8.78
C GLN A 2 -7.05 5.78 7.71
N ALA A 3 -5.84 5.33 8.07
CA ALA A 3 -4.88 4.74 7.14
C ALA A 3 -5.41 3.45 6.48
N GLU A 4 -6.18 2.64 7.22
CA GLU A 4 -6.78 1.42 6.71
C GLU A 4 -7.96 1.74 5.75
N PHE A 5 -8.73 2.78 6.01
CA PHE A 5 -9.75 3.26 5.07
C PHE A 5 -9.12 3.80 3.78
N ALA A 6 -8.02 4.56 3.88
CA ALA A 6 -7.28 5.04 2.72
C ALA A 6 -6.74 3.87 1.88
N ARG A 7 -6.13 2.86 2.51
CA ARG A 7 -5.65 1.64 1.84
C ARG A 7 -6.79 0.90 1.11
N ARG A 8 -7.95 0.76 1.74
CA ARG A 8 -9.12 0.10 1.13
C ARG A 8 -9.67 0.90 -0.05
N LYS A 9 -9.63 2.22 0.02
CA LYS A 9 -10.08 3.11 -1.06
C LYS A 9 -9.20 2.99 -2.31
N THR A 10 -7.88 2.85 -2.16
CA THR A 10 -6.96 2.68 -3.29
C THR A 10 -7.12 1.34 -4.02
N LEU A 11 -7.77 0.34 -3.40
CA LEU A 11 -8.08 -0.95 -4.04
C LEU A 11 -9.29 -0.90 -5.00
N GLY A 12 -9.86 0.28 -5.26
CA GLY A 12 -10.86 0.52 -6.30
C GLY A 12 -12.26 -0.07 -6.06
N LYS A 13 -12.51 -0.70 -4.89
CA LYS A 13 -13.81 -1.23 -4.49
C LYS A 13 -14.15 -0.77 -3.08
N ALA A 14 -15.40 -0.36 -2.86
CA ALA A 14 -15.91 -0.05 -1.53
C ALA A 14 -16.05 -1.36 -0.72
N TYR A 15 -15.04 -1.69 0.07
CA TYR A 15 -15.12 -2.81 1.01
C TYR A 15 -15.87 -2.35 2.27
N SER A 16 -17.13 -2.74 2.35
CA SER A 16 -18.02 -2.42 3.47
C SER A 16 -17.79 -3.28 4.73
N GLY A 17 -16.81 -4.18 4.71
CA GLY A 17 -16.51 -5.09 5.82
C GLY A 17 -16.01 -4.37 7.06
N LYS A 18 -16.70 -4.56 8.19
CA LYS A 18 -16.29 -4.04 9.51
C LYS A 18 -15.12 -4.84 10.12
N SER A 19 -14.86 -6.06 9.63
CA SER A 19 -13.81 -6.93 10.14
C SER A 19 -12.40 -6.45 9.75
N VAL A 20 -11.44 -6.58 10.64
CA VAL A 20 -10.01 -6.31 10.38
C VAL A 20 -9.40 -7.27 9.36
N LEU A 21 -10.03 -8.42 9.12
CA LEU A 21 -9.64 -9.41 8.11
C LEU A 21 -10.03 -8.97 6.68
N SER A 22 -10.99 -8.05 6.53
CA SER A 22 -11.47 -7.58 5.23
C SER A 22 -10.35 -6.93 4.42
N ALA A 23 -10.27 -7.27 3.12
CA ALA A 23 -9.26 -6.78 2.18
C ALA A 23 -7.79 -7.09 2.57
N LYS A 24 -7.59 -8.12 3.43
CA LYS A 24 -6.26 -8.66 3.76
C LYS A 24 -6.09 -10.13 3.37
N LEU A 25 -7.19 -10.89 3.28
CA LEU A 25 -7.14 -12.28 2.84
C LEU A 25 -7.19 -12.33 1.32
N VAL A 26 -6.18 -12.93 0.70
CA VAL A 26 -6.00 -13.00 -0.76
C VAL A 26 -6.00 -14.47 -1.19
N CYS A 27 -6.65 -14.76 -2.30
CA CYS A 27 -6.66 -16.09 -2.89
C CYS A 27 -5.39 -16.33 -3.71
N GLU A 28 -4.71 -17.45 -3.48
CA GLU A 28 -3.56 -17.85 -4.31
C GLU A 28 -3.97 -18.11 -5.77
N ASP A 29 -5.09 -18.83 -5.97
CA ASP A 29 -5.51 -19.28 -7.31
C ASP A 29 -5.86 -18.12 -8.26
N CYS A 30 -6.60 -17.11 -7.77
CA CYS A 30 -7.17 -16.08 -8.64
C CYS A 30 -6.87 -14.64 -8.20
N GLY A 31 -6.10 -14.44 -7.15
CA GLY A 31 -5.73 -13.11 -6.64
C GLY A 31 -6.88 -12.32 -6.00
N ALA A 32 -8.13 -12.82 -6.04
CA ALA A 32 -9.27 -12.12 -5.49
C ALA A 32 -9.23 -12.10 -3.95
N PHE A 33 -9.83 -11.07 -3.35
CA PHE A 33 -9.98 -11.02 -1.90
C PHE A 33 -11.06 -11.99 -1.41
N PHE A 34 -10.86 -12.50 -0.20
CA PHE A 34 -11.89 -13.22 0.53
C PHE A 34 -12.88 -12.24 1.15
N GLY A 35 -14.16 -12.60 1.08
CA GLY A 35 -15.27 -11.89 1.72
C GLY A 35 -15.93 -12.74 2.82
N PRO A 36 -16.45 -12.12 3.90
CA PRO A 36 -17.18 -12.82 4.92
C PRO A 36 -18.53 -13.32 4.40
N LYS A 37 -18.89 -14.55 4.74
CA LYS A 37 -20.19 -15.16 4.52
C LYS A 37 -20.69 -15.71 5.84
N VAL A 38 -21.98 -15.56 6.12
CA VAL A 38 -22.61 -16.13 7.31
C VAL A 38 -23.26 -17.46 6.93
N TRP A 39 -22.80 -18.53 7.54
CA TRP A 39 -23.41 -19.85 7.44
C TRP A 39 -24.32 -20.08 8.64
N HIS A 40 -25.39 -20.81 8.43
CA HIS A 40 -26.39 -21.13 9.48
C HIS A 40 -26.92 -19.85 10.17
N SER A 41 -27.32 -18.84 9.37
CA SER A 41 -27.71 -17.53 9.88
C SER A 41 -28.88 -17.54 10.83
N THR A 42 -29.70 -18.61 10.79
CA THR A 42 -30.96 -18.76 11.54
C THR A 42 -30.92 -19.81 12.65
N ASP A 43 -29.80 -20.51 12.85
CA ASP A 43 -29.68 -21.58 13.83
C ASP A 43 -28.49 -21.40 14.81
N GLN A 44 -28.39 -22.30 15.80
CA GLN A 44 -27.33 -22.27 16.82
C GLN A 44 -25.91 -22.50 16.27
N TYR A 45 -25.78 -23.00 15.05
CA TYR A 45 -24.48 -23.23 14.38
C TYR A 45 -24.02 -22.05 13.54
N ARG A 46 -24.63 -20.89 13.72
CA ARG A 46 -24.27 -19.65 13.03
C ARG A 46 -22.79 -19.33 13.19
N ARG A 47 -22.08 -19.25 12.04
CA ARG A 47 -20.65 -18.90 12.01
C ARG A 47 -20.32 -18.04 10.80
N THR A 48 -19.29 -17.22 10.95
CA THR A 48 -18.73 -16.46 9.83
C THR A 48 -17.58 -17.24 9.20
N ILE A 49 -17.71 -17.50 7.91
CA ILE A 49 -16.66 -18.09 7.10
C ILE A 49 -16.14 -17.04 6.09
N TRP A 50 -14.92 -17.23 5.65
CA TRP A 50 -14.28 -16.44 4.61
C TRP A 50 -14.20 -17.25 3.34
N GLN A 51 -14.70 -16.68 2.24
CA GLN A 51 -14.76 -17.31 0.93
C GLN A 51 -14.16 -16.37 -0.11
N CYS A 52 -13.41 -16.95 -1.07
CA CYS A 52 -12.89 -16.20 -2.22
C CYS A 52 -14.04 -15.55 -3.00
N ASN A 53 -13.98 -14.24 -3.24
CA ASN A 53 -14.99 -13.52 -4.00
C ASN A 53 -14.96 -13.88 -5.49
N GLY A 54 -13.84 -14.39 -6.02
CA GLY A 54 -13.70 -14.91 -7.37
C GLY A 54 -14.26 -16.31 -7.57
N LYS A 55 -14.77 -16.99 -6.50
CA LYS A 55 -15.18 -18.40 -6.56
C LYS A 55 -16.23 -18.71 -7.62
N PHE A 56 -17.12 -17.76 -7.89
CA PHE A 56 -18.22 -17.90 -8.86
C PHE A 56 -18.24 -16.77 -9.90
N ALA A 57 -17.24 -15.87 -9.87
CA ALA A 57 -17.21 -14.71 -10.75
C ALA A 57 -16.31 -14.92 -11.98
N ASN A 58 -15.40 -15.89 -11.95
CA ASN A 58 -14.46 -16.19 -13.04
C ASN A 58 -15.02 -17.31 -13.93
N VAL A 59 -14.55 -17.36 -15.17
CA VAL A 59 -14.89 -18.42 -16.14
C VAL A 59 -14.50 -19.79 -15.57
N GLU A 60 -13.31 -19.89 -14.94
CA GLU A 60 -12.92 -21.07 -14.19
C GLU A 60 -13.21 -20.85 -12.69
N ARG A 61 -13.91 -21.83 -12.11
CA ARG A 61 -14.27 -21.81 -10.70
C ARG A 61 -13.01 -21.90 -9.83
N CYS A 62 -12.82 -20.95 -8.92
CA CYS A 62 -11.75 -21.01 -7.95
C CYS A 62 -11.95 -22.16 -6.95
N HIS A 63 -10.91 -22.97 -6.74
CA HIS A 63 -10.95 -24.17 -5.89
C HIS A 63 -10.42 -23.93 -4.46
N THR A 64 -9.93 -22.73 -4.16
CA THR A 64 -9.43 -22.38 -2.81
C THR A 64 -10.53 -22.62 -1.78
N PRO A 65 -10.22 -23.29 -0.65
CA PRO A 65 -11.21 -23.64 0.38
C PRO A 65 -11.75 -22.39 1.10
N VAL A 66 -12.87 -22.55 1.77
CA VAL A 66 -13.37 -21.58 2.74
C VAL A 66 -12.60 -21.74 4.04
N VAL A 67 -12.39 -20.65 4.78
CA VAL A 67 -11.71 -20.65 6.06
C VAL A 67 -12.59 -19.92 7.09
N ASP A 68 -12.73 -20.45 8.29
CA ASP A 68 -13.44 -19.76 9.37
C ASP A 68 -12.53 -18.73 10.08
N THR A 69 -13.16 -17.82 10.81
CA THR A 69 -12.46 -16.74 11.52
C THR A 69 -11.49 -17.27 12.57
N GLU A 70 -11.90 -18.27 13.33
CA GLU A 70 -11.12 -18.84 14.43
C GLU A 70 -9.85 -19.52 13.91
N THR A 71 -9.96 -20.25 12.81
CA THR A 71 -8.81 -20.88 12.15
C THR A 71 -7.80 -19.83 11.68
N ILE A 72 -8.24 -18.73 11.04
CA ILE A 72 -7.35 -17.64 10.63
C ILE A 72 -6.64 -17.04 11.84
N GLN A 73 -7.36 -16.79 12.92
CA GLN A 73 -6.82 -16.21 14.15
C GLN A 73 -5.79 -17.12 14.80
N ARG A 74 -6.10 -18.41 14.94
CA ARG A 74 -5.19 -19.42 15.50
C ARG A 74 -3.91 -19.57 14.69
N LEU A 75 -4.03 -19.62 13.35
CA LEU A 75 -2.87 -19.72 12.46
C LEU A 75 -2.03 -18.45 12.46
N PHE A 76 -2.65 -17.28 12.59
CA PHE A 76 -1.92 -16.03 12.75
C PHE A 76 -1.12 -15.98 14.05
N ILE A 77 -1.70 -16.39 15.17
CA ILE A 77 -0.99 -16.49 16.46
C ILE A 77 0.26 -17.38 16.31
N LYS A 78 0.12 -18.53 15.65
CA LYS A 78 1.24 -19.43 15.37
C LYS A 78 2.32 -18.75 14.49
N ALA A 79 1.92 -18.07 13.40
CA ALA A 79 2.83 -17.34 12.52
C ALA A 79 3.54 -16.20 13.24
N TYR A 80 2.81 -15.43 14.05
CA TYR A 80 3.35 -14.36 14.86
C TYR A 80 4.42 -14.87 15.83
N ASN A 81 4.13 -15.95 16.57
CA ASN A 81 5.07 -16.52 17.53
C ASN A 81 6.34 -17.05 16.85
N LEU A 82 6.22 -17.64 15.66
CA LEU A 82 7.38 -18.03 14.85
C LEU A 82 8.22 -16.82 14.42
N MET A 83 7.57 -15.76 13.93
CA MET A 83 8.26 -14.53 13.54
C MET A 83 8.99 -13.88 14.72
N MET A 84 8.40 -13.93 15.91
CA MET A 84 8.97 -13.30 17.10
C MET A 84 10.24 -13.97 17.60
N GLN A 85 10.55 -15.21 17.18
CA GLN A 85 11.83 -15.87 17.48
C GLN A 85 13.02 -15.08 16.90
N ASP A 86 12.83 -14.44 15.73
CA ASP A 86 13.86 -13.64 15.06
C ASP A 86 13.69 -12.13 15.29
N ARG A 87 12.93 -11.72 16.33
CA ARG A 87 12.52 -10.35 16.60
C ARG A 87 13.67 -9.33 16.55
N VAL A 88 14.79 -9.65 17.18
CA VAL A 88 15.94 -8.73 17.27
C VAL A 88 16.54 -8.47 15.90
N GLN A 89 16.69 -9.52 15.10
CA GLN A 89 17.23 -9.41 13.74
C GLN A 89 16.26 -8.66 12.82
N ILE A 90 14.97 -8.93 12.92
CA ILE A 90 13.92 -8.25 12.17
C ILE A 90 13.94 -6.74 12.47
N ILE A 91 14.00 -6.35 13.76
CA ILE A 91 14.06 -4.94 14.14
C ILE A 91 15.29 -4.26 13.53
N LYS A 92 16.47 -4.89 13.64
CA LYS A 92 17.73 -4.34 13.08
C LYS A 92 17.63 -4.14 11.56
N GLN A 93 17.08 -5.10 10.84
CA GLN A 93 16.88 -5.00 9.39
C GLN A 93 15.90 -3.87 9.03
N CYS A 94 14.79 -3.77 9.76
CA CYS A 94 13.79 -2.72 9.55
C CYS A 94 14.35 -1.32 9.84
N GLU A 95 15.16 -1.17 10.88
CA GLU A 95 15.85 0.11 11.21
C GLU A 95 16.85 0.51 10.12
N ALA A 96 17.63 -0.44 9.60
CA ALA A 96 18.55 -0.21 8.49
C ALA A 96 17.83 0.17 7.20
N TRP A 97 16.70 -0.49 6.92
CA TRP A 97 15.86 -0.14 5.76
C TRP A 97 15.26 1.26 5.89
N ARG A 98 14.75 1.63 7.08
CA ARG A 98 14.24 2.98 7.35
C ARG A 98 15.30 4.06 7.14
N ALA A 99 16.53 3.83 7.62
CA ALA A 99 17.62 4.78 7.43
C ALA A 99 17.87 5.09 5.93
N ARG A 100 17.82 4.06 5.07
CA ARG A 100 17.95 4.23 3.61
C ARG A 100 16.73 4.94 3.01
N LEU A 101 15.53 4.63 3.48
CA LEU A 101 14.29 5.22 2.98
C LEU A 101 14.21 6.72 3.29
N MET A 102 14.76 7.14 4.44
CA MET A 102 14.75 8.52 4.92
C MET A 102 15.94 9.35 4.42
N ASP A 103 16.83 8.76 3.63
CA ASP A 103 17.83 9.52 2.90
C ASP A 103 17.17 10.22 1.71
N PHE A 104 16.75 11.45 1.92
CA PHE A 104 16.09 12.29 0.92
C PHE A 104 17.05 13.26 0.22
N GLY A 105 18.34 13.26 0.54
CA GLY A 105 19.27 14.28 0.06
C GLY A 105 19.24 14.51 -1.45
N THR A 106 19.35 13.43 -2.23
CA THR A 106 19.28 13.52 -3.70
C THR A 106 17.87 13.87 -4.19
N LEU A 107 16.84 13.30 -3.58
CA LEU A 107 15.45 13.52 -3.98
C LEU A 107 15.00 14.96 -3.70
N ASP A 108 15.40 15.54 -2.55
CA ASP A 108 15.07 16.92 -2.20
C ASP A 108 15.80 17.90 -3.13
N ALA A 109 17.07 17.63 -3.50
CA ALA A 109 17.82 18.42 -4.49
C ALA A 109 17.18 18.33 -5.89
N ASP A 110 16.69 17.16 -6.30
CA ASP A 110 15.98 17.00 -7.57
C ASP A 110 14.65 17.75 -7.57
N ILE A 111 13.90 17.75 -6.46
CA ILE A 111 12.65 18.52 -6.30
C ILE A 111 12.94 20.01 -6.41
N GLU A 112 13.98 20.51 -5.73
CA GLU A 112 14.35 21.93 -5.75
C GLU A 112 14.74 22.37 -7.18
N ARG A 113 15.60 21.60 -7.84
CA ARG A 113 15.98 21.88 -9.24
C ARG A 113 14.77 21.91 -10.19
N GLN A 114 13.84 20.98 -10.01
CA GLN A 114 12.65 20.89 -10.85
C GLN A 114 11.64 22.00 -10.56
N LEU A 115 11.58 22.46 -9.31
CA LEU A 115 10.79 23.62 -8.91
C LEU A 115 11.34 24.90 -9.54
N GLU A 116 12.67 25.12 -9.50
CA GLU A 116 13.32 26.24 -10.14
C GLU A 116 13.09 26.25 -11.67
N GLU A 117 13.23 25.09 -12.33
CA GLU A 117 12.97 24.94 -13.76
C GLU A 117 11.52 25.31 -14.11
N THR A 118 10.56 24.85 -13.33
CA THR A 118 9.14 25.17 -13.52
C THR A 118 8.87 26.67 -13.39
N GLN A 119 9.51 27.34 -12.42
CA GLN A 119 9.39 28.76 -12.22
C GLN A 119 10.04 29.58 -13.38
N VAL A 120 11.24 29.20 -13.78
CA VAL A 120 11.95 29.85 -14.91
C VAL A 120 11.12 29.76 -16.19
N VAL A 121 10.60 28.59 -16.51
CA VAL A 121 9.79 28.40 -17.72
C VAL A 121 8.49 29.16 -17.66
N ALA A 122 7.83 29.23 -16.49
CA ALA A 122 6.63 30.03 -16.30
C ALA A 122 6.87 31.51 -16.55
N GLU A 123 8.01 32.05 -16.09
CA GLU A 123 8.38 33.45 -16.39
C GLU A 123 8.70 33.68 -17.88
N LEU A 124 9.34 32.69 -18.55
CA LEU A 124 9.58 32.78 -20.00
C LEU A 124 8.27 32.75 -20.80
N VAL A 125 7.28 31.97 -20.40
CA VAL A 125 5.93 31.97 -21.00
C VAL A 125 5.28 33.34 -20.84
N LYS A 126 5.28 33.89 -19.61
CA LYS A 126 4.74 35.24 -19.34
C LYS A 126 5.44 36.32 -20.19
N ALA A 127 6.77 36.24 -20.28
CA ALA A 127 7.55 37.19 -21.10
C ALA A 127 7.21 37.09 -22.60
N ALA A 128 7.07 35.86 -23.13
CA ALA A 128 6.68 35.64 -24.53
C ALA A 128 5.28 36.19 -24.84
N VAL A 129 4.31 35.99 -23.93
CA VAL A 129 2.96 36.57 -24.08
C VAL A 129 3.00 38.10 -24.07
N LYS A 130 3.74 38.70 -23.13
CA LYS A 130 3.91 40.16 -23.04
C LYS A 130 4.57 40.75 -24.27
N GLU A 131 5.64 40.11 -24.78
CA GLU A 131 6.34 40.53 -26.01
C GLU A 131 5.39 40.50 -27.20
N ASN A 132 4.61 39.46 -27.39
CA ASN A 132 3.62 39.35 -28.47
C ASN A 132 2.53 40.40 -28.41
N ALA A 133 2.14 40.82 -27.20
CA ALA A 133 1.13 41.87 -27.02
C ALA A 133 1.65 43.30 -27.28
N SER A 134 2.98 43.53 -27.21
CA SER A 134 3.60 44.87 -27.29
C SER A 134 4.41 45.13 -28.56
N THR A 135 4.76 44.08 -29.30
CA THR A 135 5.67 44.18 -30.45
C THR A 135 5.10 43.45 -31.66
N ALA A 136 5.12 44.10 -32.83
CA ALA A 136 4.73 43.44 -34.08
C ALA A 136 5.75 42.35 -34.44
N GLN A 137 5.31 41.10 -34.50
CA GLN A 137 6.14 39.93 -34.82
C GLN A 137 5.35 38.89 -35.65
N SER A 138 6.07 37.93 -36.23
CA SER A 138 5.47 36.82 -36.96
C SER A 138 4.65 35.96 -35.97
N GLN A 139 3.36 35.82 -36.22
CA GLN A 139 2.46 34.95 -35.39
C GLN A 139 2.90 33.50 -35.44
N GLU A 140 3.42 33.02 -36.57
CA GLU A 140 3.92 31.65 -36.69
C GLU A 140 5.15 31.43 -35.80
N ALA A 141 6.10 32.35 -35.79
CA ALA A 141 7.28 32.29 -34.92
C ALA A 141 6.90 32.35 -33.42
N TYR A 142 5.92 33.20 -33.08
CA TYR A 142 5.38 33.28 -31.72
C TYR A 142 4.74 31.96 -31.28
N LEU A 143 3.83 31.41 -32.09
CA LEU A 143 3.15 30.16 -31.76
C LEU A 143 4.13 29.00 -31.52
N LYS A 144 5.14 28.87 -32.41
CA LYS A 144 6.19 27.86 -32.27
C LYS A 144 6.97 28.01 -30.96
N LYS A 145 7.34 29.27 -30.60
CA LYS A 145 8.04 29.58 -29.33
C LYS A 145 7.16 29.30 -28.15
N TYR A 146 5.90 29.68 -28.19
CA TYR A 146 4.92 29.48 -27.13
C TYR A 146 4.64 27.98 -26.88
N GLU A 147 4.40 27.21 -27.94
CA GLU A 147 4.20 25.75 -27.84
C GLU A 147 5.41 25.03 -27.22
N ALA A 148 6.64 25.39 -27.66
CA ALA A 148 7.85 24.81 -27.10
C ALA A 148 8.03 25.12 -25.60
N LEU A 149 7.72 26.36 -25.19
CA LEU A 149 7.76 26.74 -23.76
C LEU A 149 6.68 26.05 -22.95
N THR A 150 5.47 25.92 -23.51
CA THR A 150 4.36 25.20 -22.84
C THR A 150 4.68 23.72 -22.64
N GLU A 151 5.19 23.05 -23.68
CA GLU A 151 5.63 21.67 -23.60
C GLU A 151 6.73 21.48 -22.53
N ARG A 152 7.70 22.40 -22.49
CA ARG A 152 8.78 22.39 -21.50
C ARG A 152 8.23 22.58 -20.09
N TYR A 153 7.25 23.48 -19.89
CA TYR A 153 6.58 23.70 -18.61
C TYR A 153 5.82 22.45 -18.16
N GLU A 154 5.04 21.84 -19.04
CA GLU A 154 4.25 20.65 -18.73
C GLU A 154 5.14 19.47 -18.31
N LYS A 155 6.27 19.26 -19.02
CA LYS A 155 7.26 18.24 -18.66
C LYS A 155 7.88 18.50 -17.27
N ALA A 156 8.27 19.75 -17.01
CA ALA A 156 8.85 20.14 -15.72
C ALA A 156 7.84 19.97 -14.58
N ALA A 157 6.60 20.40 -14.76
CA ALA A 157 5.53 20.28 -13.77
C ALA A 157 5.18 18.80 -13.47
N ALA A 158 5.07 17.98 -14.51
CA ALA A 158 4.80 16.55 -14.35
C ALA A 158 5.92 15.82 -13.58
N GLU A 159 7.19 16.15 -13.86
CA GLU A 159 8.32 15.56 -13.15
C GLU A 159 8.37 16.03 -11.70
N LEU A 160 8.09 17.31 -11.44
CA LEU A 160 7.98 17.84 -10.08
C LEU A 160 6.91 17.09 -9.26
N GLU A 161 5.72 16.91 -9.83
CA GLU A 161 4.63 16.16 -9.19
C GLU A 161 5.03 14.71 -8.91
N ARG A 162 5.71 14.04 -9.86
CA ARG A 162 6.22 12.67 -9.69
C ARG A 162 7.20 12.57 -8.52
N LEU A 163 8.16 13.49 -8.42
CA LEU A 163 9.17 13.49 -7.36
C LEU A 163 8.55 13.79 -5.99
N GLN A 164 7.62 14.74 -5.89
CA GLN A 164 6.88 15.05 -4.66
C GLN A 164 6.02 13.88 -4.21
N SER A 165 5.37 13.19 -5.14
CA SER A 165 4.60 11.98 -4.86
C SER A 165 5.50 10.85 -4.32
N LEU A 166 6.67 10.66 -4.90
CA LEU A 166 7.66 9.69 -4.45
C LEU A 166 8.15 10.00 -3.02
N ARG A 167 8.45 11.27 -2.73
CA ARG A 167 8.85 11.74 -1.39
C ARG A 167 7.76 11.44 -0.35
N THR A 168 6.53 11.76 -0.70
CA THR A 168 5.36 11.50 0.14
C THR A 168 5.18 10.00 0.40
N ALA A 169 5.29 9.17 -0.63
CA ALA A 169 5.19 7.72 -0.52
C ALA A 169 6.27 7.14 0.41
N ARG A 170 7.54 7.56 0.28
CA ARG A 170 8.65 7.15 1.16
C ARG A 170 8.39 7.55 2.62
N SER A 171 7.92 8.76 2.87
CA SER A 171 7.56 9.23 4.21
C SER A 171 6.42 8.41 4.83
N HIS A 172 5.42 8.02 4.03
CA HIS A 172 4.35 7.12 4.49
C HIS A 172 4.86 5.73 4.84
N GLN A 173 5.74 5.17 4.01
CA GLN A 173 6.35 3.86 4.29
C GLN A 173 7.18 3.89 5.56
N ASP A 174 7.96 4.96 5.79
CA ASP A 174 8.72 5.13 7.03
C ASP A 174 7.82 5.13 8.27
N LYS A 175 6.72 5.89 8.24
CA LYS A 175 5.76 5.94 9.36
C LYS A 175 5.14 4.57 9.65
N LYS A 176 4.81 3.80 8.61
CA LYS A 176 4.29 2.43 8.75
C LYS A 176 5.34 1.53 9.41
N MET A 177 6.57 1.57 8.93
CA MET A 177 7.65 0.76 9.46
C MET A 177 8.03 1.18 10.89
N ALA A 178 8.00 2.47 11.22
CA ALA A 178 8.19 2.96 12.59
C ALA A 178 7.13 2.39 13.55
N LEU A 179 5.87 2.36 13.13
CA LEU A 179 4.79 1.75 13.92
C LEU A 179 4.99 0.25 14.09
N TYR A 180 5.38 -0.46 13.02
CA TYR A 180 5.68 -1.89 13.04
C TYR A 180 6.80 -2.19 14.05
N ILE A 181 7.95 -1.50 13.98
CA ILE A 181 9.08 -1.68 14.91
C ILE A 181 8.64 -1.39 16.35
N ARG A 182 7.90 -0.29 16.57
CA ARG A 182 7.39 0.06 17.90
C ARG A 182 6.49 -1.02 18.47
N THR A 183 5.65 -1.63 17.62
CA THR A 183 4.78 -2.73 18.02
C THR A 183 5.60 -3.96 18.38
N LEU A 184 6.58 -4.34 17.55
CA LEU A 184 7.49 -5.45 17.84
C LEU A 184 8.22 -5.26 19.19
N LYS A 185 8.70 -4.05 19.47
CA LYS A 185 9.43 -3.74 20.71
C LYS A 185 8.55 -3.82 21.97
N LYS A 186 7.24 -3.53 21.85
CA LYS A 186 6.34 -3.43 23.00
C LYS A 186 5.58 -4.72 23.31
N GLN A 187 5.41 -5.58 22.31
CA GLN A 187 4.60 -6.79 22.47
C GLN A 187 5.41 -7.92 23.13
N PRO A 188 4.74 -8.82 23.90
CA PRO A 188 5.37 -10.02 24.42
C PRO A 188 5.87 -10.91 23.27
N GLU A 189 6.90 -11.71 23.56
CA GLU A 189 7.46 -12.64 22.58
C GLU A 189 6.48 -13.73 22.16
N VAL A 190 5.58 -14.10 23.08
CA VAL A 190 4.53 -15.11 22.82
C VAL A 190 3.16 -14.47 22.97
N MET A 191 2.36 -14.62 21.94
CA MET A 191 0.96 -14.22 21.90
C MET A 191 0.08 -15.46 22.09
N HIS A 192 -0.85 -15.42 23.03
CA HIS A 192 -1.79 -16.49 23.32
C HIS A 192 -3.17 -16.22 22.72
N ASP A 193 -3.58 -14.96 22.71
CA ASP A 193 -4.91 -14.54 22.29
C ASP A 193 -4.85 -13.64 21.06
N TRP A 194 -5.92 -13.68 20.26
CA TRP A 194 -6.07 -12.81 19.10
C TRP A 194 -6.14 -11.33 19.50
N ASN A 195 -5.47 -10.49 18.71
CA ASN A 195 -5.49 -9.05 18.89
C ASN A 195 -5.63 -8.32 17.54
N ASP A 196 -6.75 -7.63 17.34
CA ASP A 196 -7.08 -6.87 16.13
C ASP A 196 -6.05 -5.80 15.80
N THR A 197 -5.48 -5.14 16.82
CA THR A 197 -4.48 -4.08 16.62
C THR A 197 -3.16 -4.67 16.12
N ILE A 198 -2.71 -5.77 16.72
CA ILE A 198 -1.49 -6.47 16.28
C ILE A 198 -1.68 -6.97 14.85
N TRP A 199 -2.78 -7.62 14.55
CA TRP A 199 -3.10 -8.04 13.19
C TRP A 199 -3.03 -6.87 12.19
N THR A 200 -3.69 -5.76 12.51
CA THR A 200 -3.78 -4.60 11.60
C THR A 200 -2.41 -3.97 11.34
N VAL A 201 -1.56 -3.86 12.36
CA VAL A 201 -0.24 -3.25 12.28
C VAL A 201 0.78 -4.18 11.66
N MET A 202 0.74 -5.48 11.99
CA MET A 202 1.81 -6.41 11.64
C MET A 202 1.62 -7.06 10.27
N VAL A 203 0.37 -7.36 9.87
CA VAL A 203 0.09 -8.11 8.64
C VAL A 203 -0.19 -7.15 7.48
N GLU A 204 0.49 -7.35 6.37
CA GLU A 204 0.16 -6.72 5.10
C GLU A 204 -0.99 -7.46 4.42
N LYS A 205 -0.84 -8.76 4.20
CA LYS A 205 -1.84 -9.66 3.62
C LYS A 205 -1.64 -11.09 4.12
N ALA A 206 -2.67 -11.91 3.98
CA ALA A 206 -2.59 -13.35 4.20
C ALA A 206 -3.08 -14.06 2.93
N ILE A 207 -2.27 -14.97 2.40
CA ILE A 207 -2.53 -15.69 1.16
C ILE A 207 -3.07 -17.06 1.55
N VAL A 208 -4.30 -17.35 1.14
CA VAL A 208 -4.96 -18.64 1.36
C VAL A 208 -4.66 -19.54 0.17
N HIS A 209 -4.00 -20.67 0.42
CA HIS A 209 -3.60 -21.65 -0.58
C HIS A 209 -4.71 -22.67 -0.86
N ARG A 210 -4.62 -23.32 -2.01
CA ARG A 210 -5.54 -24.41 -2.39
C ARG A 210 -5.48 -25.59 -1.41
N SER A 211 -4.31 -25.83 -0.83
CA SER A 211 -4.09 -26.87 0.21
C SER A 211 -4.81 -26.56 1.54
N GLY A 212 -5.31 -25.34 1.73
CA GLY A 212 -5.86 -24.86 3.00
C GLY A 212 -4.83 -24.17 3.90
N GLU A 213 -3.55 -24.24 3.56
CA GLU A 213 -2.48 -23.50 4.25
C GLU A 213 -2.68 -21.99 4.10
N ILE A 214 -2.12 -21.20 5.03
CA ILE A 214 -2.12 -19.74 4.95
C ILE A 214 -0.71 -19.21 5.09
N THR A 215 -0.25 -18.41 4.11
CA THR A 215 0.99 -17.63 4.21
C THR A 215 0.66 -16.23 4.68
N PHE A 216 1.19 -15.86 5.85
CA PHE A 216 1.08 -14.51 6.40
C PHE A 216 2.27 -13.68 5.92
N VAL A 217 2.00 -12.62 5.18
CA VAL A 217 2.98 -11.63 4.74
C VAL A 217 2.94 -10.46 5.71
N PHE A 218 4.03 -10.26 6.44
CA PHE A 218 4.17 -9.18 7.41
C PHE A 218 4.59 -7.86 6.74
N GLN A 219 4.40 -6.74 7.42
CA GLN A 219 4.70 -5.40 6.88
C GLN A 219 6.17 -5.16 6.51
N ASN A 220 7.08 -5.97 7.02
CA ASN A 220 8.50 -5.98 6.69
C ASN A 220 8.85 -6.90 5.52
N GLY A 221 7.87 -7.56 4.91
CA GLY A 221 8.07 -8.54 3.84
C GLY A 221 8.37 -9.96 4.31
N THR A 222 8.46 -10.22 5.62
CA THR A 222 8.63 -11.60 6.13
C THR A 222 7.38 -12.42 5.80
N GLU A 223 7.58 -13.60 5.25
CA GLU A 223 6.51 -14.54 4.92
C GLU A 223 6.60 -15.78 5.82
N ILE A 224 5.50 -16.11 6.50
CA ILE A 224 5.42 -17.31 7.33
C ILE A 224 4.22 -18.12 6.89
N LYS A 225 4.51 -19.34 6.43
CA LYS A 225 3.50 -20.31 6.04
C LYS A 225 3.09 -21.15 7.24
N THR A 226 1.79 -21.29 7.45
CA THR A 226 1.22 -22.12 8.52
C THR A 226 0.27 -23.16 7.94
N VAL A 227 0.31 -24.32 8.55
CA VAL A 227 -0.51 -25.49 8.19
C VAL A 227 -1.64 -25.63 9.22
N LEU A 228 -2.80 -26.07 8.75
CA LEU A 228 -4.02 -26.35 9.56
C LEU A 228 -3.76 -27.38 10.66
#